data_061ba3741817d0ebe0a83e738d9c8459
#
_entry.id   061ba3741817d0ebe0a83e738d9c8459
#
_cell.length_a   1.000
_cell.length_b   1.000
_cell.length_c   1.000
_cell.angle_alpha   90.00
_cell.angle_beta   90.00
_cell.angle_gamma   90.00
#
_symmetry.space_group_name_H-M   'P 1'
#
loop_
_entity.id
_entity.type
_entity.pdbx_description
1 polymer ?
#
loop_
_entity_poly.entity_id
_entity_poly.type
_entity_poly.pdbx_seq_one_letter_code
_entity_poly.pdbx_strand_id
1 'polypeptide(L)'
;MKLTKYLSIFALTGALLFAMPSAEASLWPGLGTTAQERSGAFRTDAFDTDHAVMKTPYLLSQANNAEYAGKVNAVIGREKADFTTSLRAENEYGKTLGWMTWHEGMIGNYINNTQGITSIVLISQMLRAGAAHGETHAKGLTWNSAGDLLSLKDILPDLTVYDVNQCIEVTAKKKNIRLFDDHAVTELPTNFYVGKNRVVYAIYQPYDIAPYSEGVVSIAIGKI
;
A
#
# COMPACT_ATOMS: atom_id res chain seq x y z
N MET A 1 6.17 24.87 -35.23
CA MET A 1 5.54 25.70 -34.19
C MET A 1 4.24 25.05 -33.74
N LYS A 2 4.25 23.91 -33.04
CA LYS A 2 3.07 23.20 -32.50
C LYS A 2 3.42 22.29 -31.29
N LEU A 3 4.53 22.55 -30.56
CA LEU A 3 4.94 21.76 -29.40
C LEU A 3 4.44 22.31 -28.05
N THR A 4 3.89 23.52 -28.03
CA THR A 4 3.58 24.23 -26.77
C THR A 4 2.19 23.94 -26.21
N LYS A 5 1.33 23.22 -26.93
CA LYS A 5 -0.05 22.93 -26.47
C LYS A 5 -0.20 21.64 -25.64
N TYR A 6 0.79 20.77 -25.66
CA TYR A 6 0.71 19.51 -24.93
C TYR A 6 1.33 19.58 -23.51
N LEU A 7 2.18 20.58 -23.26
CA LEU A 7 2.81 20.74 -21.94
C LEU A 7 1.83 21.21 -20.84
N SER A 8 0.73 21.87 -21.22
CA SER A 8 -0.21 22.44 -20.24
C SER A 8 -1.24 21.42 -19.69
N ILE A 9 -1.43 20.29 -20.34
CA ILE A 9 -2.37 19.26 -19.85
C ILE A 9 -1.68 18.33 -18.84
N PHE A 10 -0.37 18.11 -18.98
CA PHE A 10 0.38 17.23 -18.08
C PHE A 10 0.73 17.86 -16.73
N ALA A 11 0.86 19.17 -16.66
CA ALA A 11 1.09 19.86 -15.39
C ALA A 11 -0.12 19.74 -14.42
N LEU A 12 -1.33 19.51 -14.95
CA LEU A 12 -2.54 19.37 -14.14
C LEU A 12 -2.75 17.94 -13.62
N THR A 13 -2.31 16.94 -14.39
CA THR A 13 -2.42 15.52 -13.97
C THR A 13 -1.32 15.11 -12.97
N GLY A 14 -0.11 15.63 -13.14
CA GLY A 14 0.97 15.40 -12.16
C GLY A 14 0.65 16.00 -10.79
N ALA A 15 -0.01 17.16 -10.72
CA ALA A 15 -0.41 17.76 -9.44
C ALA A 15 -1.54 16.99 -8.73
N LEU A 16 -2.37 16.25 -9.45
CA LEU A 16 -3.43 15.42 -8.87
C LEU A 16 -2.90 14.12 -8.25
N LEU A 17 -1.77 13.60 -8.74
CA LEU A 17 -1.09 12.43 -8.14
C LEU A 17 -0.36 12.78 -6.82
N PHE A 18 0.05 14.03 -6.64
CA PHE A 18 0.82 14.48 -5.46
C PHE A 18 -0.04 15.03 -4.32
N ALA A 19 -1.27 15.40 -4.60
CA ALA A 19 -2.24 15.72 -3.57
C ALA A 19 -2.98 14.44 -3.18
N MET A 20 -2.35 13.56 -2.39
CA MET A 20 -3.11 12.59 -1.61
C MET A 20 -4.05 13.38 -0.72
N PRO A 21 -5.35 13.46 -1.01
CA PRO A 21 -6.26 14.22 -0.17
C PRO A 21 -6.32 13.52 1.18
N SER A 22 -6.52 14.31 2.23
CA SER A 22 -6.79 13.83 3.60
C SER A 22 -7.94 12.79 3.68
N ALA A 23 -8.68 12.58 2.60
CA ALA A 23 -9.69 11.54 2.46
C ALA A 23 -9.10 10.11 2.42
N GLU A 24 -7.86 9.91 1.95
CA GLU A 24 -7.23 8.57 1.96
C GLU A 24 -6.89 8.07 3.36
N ALA A 25 -6.73 8.95 4.34
CA ALA A 25 -6.58 8.53 5.73
C ALA A 25 -7.81 7.75 6.25
N SER A 26 -8.96 7.88 5.59
CA SER A 26 -10.17 7.11 5.89
C SER A 26 -10.15 5.69 5.32
N LEU A 27 -9.36 5.43 4.29
CA LEU A 27 -9.20 4.11 3.67
C LEU A 27 -8.39 3.16 4.54
N TRP A 28 -7.52 3.71 5.39
CA TRP A 28 -6.60 2.94 6.24
C TRP A 28 -6.91 3.17 7.73
N PRO A 29 -8.01 2.60 8.26
CA PRO A 29 -8.41 2.82 9.65
C PRO A 29 -7.27 2.40 10.59
N GLY A 30 -6.95 3.31 11.51
CA GLY A 30 -5.93 3.04 12.53
C GLY A 30 -4.49 3.27 12.10
N LEU A 31 -4.21 3.60 10.83
CA LEU A 31 -2.90 4.06 10.41
C LEU A 31 -2.81 5.60 10.42
N GLY A 32 -1.63 6.14 10.65
CA GLY A 32 -1.38 7.57 10.55
C GLY A 32 -0.94 7.96 9.16
N THR A 33 -1.05 9.24 8.88
CA THR A 33 -0.89 9.82 7.56
C THR A 33 0.56 9.93 7.10
N THR A 34 1.56 9.87 7.99
CA THR A 34 2.99 9.85 7.62
C THR A 34 3.87 9.20 8.69
N ALA A 35 5.02 8.69 8.28
CA ALA A 35 6.08 8.21 9.18
C ALA A 35 6.60 9.29 10.13
N GLN A 36 6.49 10.56 9.77
CA GLN A 36 6.99 11.70 10.54
C GLN A 36 6.21 11.97 11.82
N GLU A 37 4.93 11.63 11.86
CA GLU A 37 4.07 11.96 13.00
C GLU A 37 4.22 11.01 14.19
N ARG A 38 5.06 9.95 14.06
CA ARG A 38 5.09 8.89 15.06
C ARG A 38 6.49 8.54 15.49
N SER A 39 6.94 9.22 16.51
CA SER A 39 8.23 8.95 17.17
C SER A 39 9.43 9.07 16.22
N GLY A 40 10.52 9.70 16.65
CA GLY A 40 11.78 9.83 15.91
C GLY A 40 12.46 8.49 15.53
N ALA A 41 11.71 7.37 15.52
CA ALA A 41 12.18 6.04 15.16
C ALA A 41 12.18 5.79 13.64
N PHE A 42 11.38 6.54 12.88
CA PHE A 42 11.25 6.38 11.44
C PHE A 42 11.67 7.65 10.71
N ARG A 43 12.26 7.46 9.55
CA ARG A 43 12.52 8.48 8.54
C ARG A 43 11.81 8.08 7.25
N THR A 44 11.33 9.03 6.49
CA THR A 44 10.90 8.79 5.12
C THR A 44 12.07 9.03 4.19
N ASP A 45 12.49 8.01 3.46
CA ASP A 45 13.41 8.15 2.36
C ASP A 45 12.61 8.52 1.11
N ALA A 46 12.94 9.69 0.55
CA ALA A 46 12.43 10.10 -0.75
C ALA A 46 13.49 9.79 -1.80
N PHE A 47 13.07 9.15 -2.87
CA PHE A 47 13.89 8.86 -4.03
C PHE A 47 13.12 9.23 -5.28
N ASP A 48 13.73 10.04 -6.12
CA ASP A 48 13.14 10.54 -7.36
C ASP A 48 13.94 10.00 -8.55
N THR A 49 13.24 9.48 -9.53
CA THR A 49 13.79 9.05 -10.82
C THR A 49 12.99 9.70 -11.93
N ASP A 50 13.46 9.60 -13.18
CA ASP A 50 12.75 10.15 -14.36
C ASP A 50 11.31 9.65 -14.48
N HIS A 51 10.95 8.55 -13.80
CA HIS A 51 9.66 7.88 -13.94
C HIS A 51 9.01 7.45 -12.61
N ALA A 52 9.65 7.71 -11.48
CA ALA A 52 9.08 7.29 -10.20
C ALA A 52 9.46 8.23 -9.05
N VAL A 53 8.48 8.55 -8.23
CA VAL A 53 8.68 9.17 -6.92
C VAL A 53 8.39 8.13 -5.85
N MET A 54 9.39 7.80 -5.04
CA MET A 54 9.25 6.80 -3.99
C MET A 54 9.46 7.43 -2.62
N LYS A 55 8.48 7.25 -1.74
CA LYS A 55 8.54 7.66 -0.34
C LYS A 55 8.36 6.42 0.52
N THR A 56 9.46 5.83 0.95
CA THR A 56 9.44 4.62 1.77
C THR A 56 9.88 4.93 3.20
N PRO A 57 9.32 4.24 4.20
CA PRO A 57 9.78 4.41 5.57
C PRO A 57 11.16 3.75 5.74
N TYR A 58 11.94 4.33 6.61
CA TYR A 58 13.24 3.80 7.01
C TYR A 58 13.38 3.91 8.52
N LEU A 59 13.71 2.80 9.19
CA LEU A 59 13.93 2.78 10.62
C LEU A 59 15.36 3.23 10.96
N LEU A 60 15.45 4.20 11.84
CA LEU A 60 16.74 4.68 12.34
C LEU A 60 17.28 3.73 13.41
N SER A 61 18.49 3.23 13.24
CA SER A 61 19.15 2.36 14.20
C SER A 61 19.47 3.04 15.53
N GLN A 62 19.61 4.37 15.55
CA GLN A 62 19.82 5.12 16.79
C GLN A 62 18.59 5.15 17.71
N ALA A 63 17.39 5.07 17.13
CA ALA A 63 16.12 5.09 17.86
C ALA A 63 15.52 3.69 18.04
N ASN A 64 16.13 2.66 17.41
CA ASN A 64 15.71 1.26 17.45
C ASN A 64 16.91 0.36 17.71
N ASN A 65 16.67 -0.88 18.11
CA ASN A 65 17.71 -1.89 18.04
C ASN A 65 18.21 -2.02 16.59
N ALA A 66 19.54 -2.01 16.39
CA ALA A 66 20.15 -2.00 15.06
C ALA A 66 19.81 -3.28 14.26
N GLU A 67 19.73 -4.43 14.93
CA GLU A 67 19.33 -5.69 14.30
C GLU A 67 17.87 -5.64 13.83
N TYR A 68 16.98 -5.18 14.71
CA TYR A 68 15.57 -4.97 14.36
C TYR A 68 15.40 -4.03 13.17
N ALA A 69 16.04 -2.86 13.22
CA ALA A 69 15.98 -1.90 12.12
C ALA A 69 16.54 -2.47 10.83
N GLY A 70 17.63 -3.26 10.91
CA GLY A 70 18.23 -3.94 9.76
C GLY A 70 17.26 -4.92 9.10
N LYS A 71 16.60 -5.78 9.88
CA LYS A 71 15.62 -6.74 9.37
C LYS A 71 14.44 -6.05 8.68
N VAL A 72 13.84 -5.06 9.32
CA VAL A 72 12.68 -4.33 8.78
C VAL A 72 13.07 -3.58 7.51
N ASN A 73 14.18 -2.84 7.52
CA ASN A 73 14.66 -2.08 6.37
C ASN A 73 15.03 -2.98 5.18
N ALA A 74 15.53 -4.20 5.42
CA ALA A 74 15.81 -5.16 4.37
C ALA A 74 14.54 -5.61 3.64
N VAL A 75 13.42 -5.79 4.35
CA VAL A 75 12.13 -6.13 3.73
C VAL A 75 11.62 -4.95 2.90
N ILE A 76 11.58 -3.75 3.48
CA ILE A 76 11.14 -2.54 2.78
C ILE A 76 11.99 -2.28 1.53
N GLY A 77 13.32 -2.49 1.64
CA GLY A 77 14.24 -2.35 0.52
C GLY A 77 13.95 -3.31 -0.63
N ARG A 78 13.57 -4.56 -0.34
CA ARG A 78 13.15 -5.52 -1.36
C ARG A 78 11.88 -5.07 -2.08
N GLU A 79 10.84 -4.66 -1.34
CA GLU A 79 9.59 -4.16 -1.93
C GLU A 79 9.85 -2.97 -2.87
N LYS A 80 10.73 -2.06 -2.46
CA LYS A 80 11.17 -0.93 -3.29
C LYS A 80 11.89 -1.40 -4.56
N ALA A 81 12.79 -2.38 -4.45
CA ALA A 81 13.54 -2.91 -5.58
C ALA A 81 12.60 -3.63 -6.57
N ASP A 82 11.67 -4.43 -6.07
CA ASP A 82 10.69 -5.16 -6.87
C ASP A 82 9.78 -4.18 -7.64
N PHE A 83 9.28 -3.14 -6.98
CA PHE A 83 8.50 -2.09 -7.65
C PHE A 83 9.32 -1.38 -8.75
N THR A 84 10.57 -1.01 -8.45
CA THR A 84 11.44 -0.36 -9.44
C THR A 84 11.71 -1.25 -10.65
N THR A 85 11.90 -2.55 -10.41
CA THR A 85 12.12 -3.55 -11.47
C THR A 85 10.88 -3.68 -12.35
N SER A 86 9.70 -3.79 -11.73
CA SER A 86 8.41 -3.85 -12.46
C SER A 86 8.18 -2.59 -13.30
N LEU A 87 8.43 -1.41 -12.73
CA LEU A 87 8.28 -0.14 -13.44
C LEU A 87 9.21 -0.06 -14.66
N ARG A 88 10.46 -0.52 -14.52
CA ARG A 88 11.41 -0.57 -15.66
C ARG A 88 10.95 -1.53 -16.74
N ALA A 89 10.49 -2.73 -16.36
CA ALA A 89 9.99 -3.72 -17.31
C ALA A 89 8.80 -3.19 -18.13
N GLU A 90 7.85 -2.52 -17.46
CA GLU A 90 6.72 -1.89 -18.13
C GLU A 90 7.15 -0.76 -19.08
N ASN A 91 8.13 0.05 -18.69
CA ASN A 91 8.67 1.09 -19.55
C ASN A 91 9.34 0.51 -20.82
N GLU A 92 10.14 -0.55 -20.66
CA GLU A 92 10.76 -1.22 -21.82
C GLU A 92 9.71 -1.87 -22.72
N TYR A 93 8.71 -2.54 -22.17
CA TYR A 93 7.60 -3.10 -22.94
C TYR A 93 6.83 -2.04 -23.73
N GLY A 94 6.49 -0.92 -23.10
CA GLY A 94 5.83 0.20 -23.75
C GLY A 94 6.62 0.76 -24.94
N LYS A 95 7.95 0.86 -24.83
CA LYS A 95 8.82 1.26 -25.94
C LYS A 95 8.69 0.33 -27.15
N THR A 96 8.56 -0.98 -26.93
CA THR A 96 8.38 -1.95 -28.03
C THR A 96 7.05 -1.76 -28.78
N LEU A 97 6.05 -1.21 -28.13
CA LEU A 97 4.75 -0.90 -28.71
C LEU A 97 4.71 0.47 -29.40
N GLY A 98 5.80 1.22 -29.38
CA GLY A 98 5.86 2.58 -29.92
C GLY A 98 5.02 3.58 -29.10
N TRP A 99 4.64 3.23 -27.90
CA TRP A 99 3.94 4.14 -27.01
C TRP A 99 4.92 5.14 -26.40
N MET A 100 4.52 6.40 -26.30
CA MET A 100 5.24 7.36 -25.49
C MET A 100 5.08 6.92 -24.02
N THR A 101 6.13 6.34 -23.50
CA THR A 101 6.13 5.62 -22.23
C THR A 101 6.30 6.58 -21.06
N TRP A 102 5.20 7.08 -20.57
CA TRP A 102 5.15 7.69 -19.26
C TRP A 102 4.50 6.70 -18.32
N HIS A 103 5.32 5.93 -17.62
CA HIS A 103 4.88 5.21 -16.44
C HIS A 103 5.31 6.04 -15.24
N GLU A 104 4.35 6.59 -14.53
CA GLU A 104 4.61 7.21 -13.24
C GLU A 104 4.32 6.20 -12.16
N GLY A 105 5.27 5.98 -11.28
CA GLY A 105 5.12 5.12 -10.14
C GLY A 105 5.38 5.87 -8.85
N MET A 106 4.58 5.60 -7.84
CA MET A 106 4.76 6.11 -6.49
C MET A 106 4.64 4.99 -5.47
N ILE A 107 5.52 4.97 -4.48
CA ILE A 107 5.31 4.20 -3.25
C ILE A 107 5.10 5.20 -2.12
N GLY A 108 3.92 5.16 -1.53
CA GLY A 108 3.60 5.80 -0.26
C GLY A 108 3.62 4.81 0.89
N ASN A 109 3.50 5.30 2.13
CA ASN A 109 3.46 4.42 3.29
C ASN A 109 2.59 4.98 4.41
N TYR A 110 2.02 4.04 5.19
CA TYR A 110 1.37 4.31 6.46
C TYR A 110 1.96 3.37 7.51
N ILE A 111 2.22 3.89 8.70
CA ILE A 111 2.89 3.14 9.76
C ILE A 111 2.05 3.14 11.02
N ASN A 112 1.98 1.98 11.66
CA ASN A 112 1.51 1.84 13.03
C ASN A 112 2.54 1.03 13.83
N ASN A 113 2.91 1.54 15.00
CA ASN A 113 3.74 0.82 15.96
C ASN A 113 3.00 0.82 17.30
N THR A 114 2.64 -0.37 17.76
CA THR A 114 1.88 -0.53 18.99
C THR A 114 2.29 -1.80 19.73
N GLN A 115 2.65 -1.69 20.99
CA GLN A 115 2.89 -2.82 21.91
C GLN A 115 3.78 -3.93 21.31
N GLY A 116 4.91 -3.57 20.71
CA GLY A 116 5.86 -4.51 20.14
C GLY A 116 5.52 -5.05 18.76
N ILE A 117 4.45 -4.55 18.13
CA ILE A 117 4.11 -4.85 16.75
C ILE A 117 4.25 -3.59 15.92
N THR A 118 5.01 -3.69 14.85
CA THR A 118 5.12 -2.64 13.82
C THR A 118 4.43 -3.10 12.56
N SER A 119 3.53 -2.28 12.05
CA SER A 119 2.82 -2.57 10.82
C SER A 119 2.91 -1.40 9.86
N ILE A 120 3.22 -1.69 8.59
CA ILE A 120 3.37 -0.70 7.54
C ILE A 120 2.47 -1.11 6.38
N VAL A 121 1.77 -0.17 5.77
CA VAL A 121 1.13 -0.36 4.48
C VAL A 121 1.92 0.45 3.45
N LEU A 122 2.47 -0.24 2.47
CA LEU A 122 3.07 0.37 1.29
C LEU A 122 1.98 0.47 0.22
N ILE A 123 1.83 1.65 -0.36
CA ILE A 123 0.89 1.89 -1.45
C ILE A 123 1.69 2.26 -2.68
N SER A 124 1.60 1.45 -3.71
CA SER A 124 2.18 1.74 -5.01
C SER A 124 1.08 2.16 -6.00
N GLN A 125 1.38 3.17 -6.78
CA GLN A 125 0.53 3.61 -7.88
C GLN A 125 1.34 3.61 -9.16
N MET A 126 0.75 3.17 -10.25
CA MET A 126 1.35 3.17 -11.56
C MET A 126 0.33 3.66 -12.59
N LEU A 127 0.70 4.65 -13.36
CA LEU A 127 -0.09 5.12 -14.48
C LEU A 127 0.66 4.80 -15.79
N ARG A 128 0.05 3.99 -16.62
CA ARG A 128 0.60 3.66 -17.95
C ARG A 128 0.17 4.68 -18.98
N ALA A 129 1.05 4.99 -19.93
CA ALA A 129 0.71 5.88 -21.02
C ALA A 129 -0.50 5.31 -21.81
N GLY A 130 -1.52 6.13 -22.02
CA GLY A 130 -2.75 5.73 -22.70
C GLY A 130 -3.75 4.92 -21.87
N ALA A 131 -3.41 4.59 -20.61
CA ALA A 131 -4.37 3.96 -19.71
C ALA A 131 -5.47 4.95 -19.30
N ALA A 132 -6.69 4.43 -19.15
CA ALA A 132 -7.84 5.24 -18.71
C ALA A 132 -7.73 5.66 -17.24
N HIS A 133 -7.00 4.88 -16.43
CA HIS A 133 -6.78 5.11 -15.00
C HIS A 133 -5.47 4.47 -14.53
N GLY A 134 -4.97 4.91 -13.38
CA GLY A 134 -3.84 4.28 -12.72
C GLY A 134 -4.22 2.97 -12.05
N GLU A 135 -3.22 2.14 -11.79
CA GLU A 135 -3.31 0.94 -10.96
C GLU A 135 -2.81 1.28 -9.56
N THR A 136 -3.56 0.91 -8.54
CA THR A 136 -3.19 1.09 -7.14
C THR A 136 -3.10 -0.26 -6.47
N HIS A 137 -1.96 -0.52 -5.83
CA HIS A 137 -1.75 -1.71 -5.02
C HIS A 137 -1.34 -1.31 -3.60
N ALA A 138 -1.83 -2.05 -2.64
CA ALA A 138 -1.45 -1.86 -1.24
C ALA A 138 -0.91 -3.17 -0.66
N LYS A 139 0.19 -3.09 0.08
CA LYS A 139 0.83 -4.23 0.73
C LYS A 139 1.06 -3.95 2.21
N GLY A 140 0.47 -4.78 3.04
CA GLY A 140 0.69 -4.77 4.48
C GLY A 140 1.92 -5.59 4.84
N LEU A 141 2.74 -5.05 5.73
CA LEU A 141 3.93 -5.69 6.28
C LEU A 141 3.87 -5.53 7.79
N THR A 142 3.97 -6.63 8.52
CA THR A 142 3.82 -6.61 9.98
C THR A 142 4.94 -7.42 10.64
N TRP A 143 5.60 -6.83 11.64
CA TRP A 143 6.73 -7.42 12.36
C TRP A 143 6.48 -7.45 13.86
N ASN A 144 7.04 -8.45 14.53
CA ASN A 144 7.17 -8.50 15.97
C ASN A 144 8.32 -7.59 16.47
N SER A 145 8.52 -7.54 17.78
CA SER A 145 9.58 -6.74 18.41
C SER A 145 11.00 -7.25 18.12
N ALA A 146 11.15 -8.48 17.61
CA ALA A 146 12.43 -9.04 17.18
C ALA A 146 12.77 -8.72 15.71
N GLY A 147 11.82 -8.09 14.98
CA GLY A 147 11.97 -7.76 13.56
C GLY A 147 11.64 -8.92 12.62
N ASP A 148 10.98 -9.96 13.12
CA ASP A 148 10.55 -11.07 12.28
C ASP A 148 9.19 -10.72 11.65
N LEU A 149 9.08 -10.95 10.34
CA LEU A 149 7.84 -10.72 9.58
C LEU A 149 6.79 -11.74 10.02
N LEU A 150 5.61 -11.25 10.39
CA LEU A 150 4.51 -12.07 10.88
C LEU A 150 3.55 -12.43 9.76
N SER A 151 3.07 -13.66 9.78
CA SER A 151 1.91 -14.10 9.01
C SER A 151 0.61 -13.80 9.76
N LEU A 152 -0.52 -13.88 9.07
CA LEU A 152 -1.82 -13.70 9.71
C LEU A 152 -2.07 -14.76 10.79
N LYS A 153 -1.61 -16.00 10.59
CA LYS A 153 -1.74 -17.09 11.58
C LYS A 153 -0.91 -16.87 12.84
N ASP A 154 0.21 -16.15 12.75
CA ASP A 154 0.99 -15.79 13.94
C ASP A 154 0.24 -14.80 14.84
N ILE A 155 -0.69 -14.06 14.26
CA ILE A 155 -1.43 -12.97 14.93
C ILE A 155 -2.84 -13.43 15.33
N LEU A 156 -3.54 -14.15 14.45
CA LEU A 156 -4.90 -14.65 14.64
C LEU A 156 -4.94 -16.16 14.31
N PRO A 157 -4.39 -17.02 15.17
CA PRO A 157 -4.25 -18.45 14.88
C PRO A 157 -5.58 -19.18 14.66
N ASP A 158 -6.65 -18.73 15.34
CA ASP A 158 -7.97 -19.37 15.29
C ASP A 158 -8.89 -18.78 14.20
N LEU A 159 -8.42 -17.78 13.46
CA LEU A 159 -9.23 -17.15 12.39
C LEU A 159 -9.51 -18.17 11.28
N THR A 160 -10.77 -18.26 10.89
CA THR A 160 -11.22 -19.12 9.79
C THR A 160 -11.61 -18.30 8.56
N VAL A 161 -11.66 -18.96 7.41
CA VAL A 161 -12.17 -18.35 6.16
C VAL A 161 -13.63 -17.91 6.31
N TYR A 162 -14.43 -18.67 7.07
CA TYR A 162 -15.81 -18.30 7.38
C TYR A 162 -15.88 -16.96 8.12
N ASP A 163 -15.04 -16.77 9.16
CA ASP A 163 -15.01 -15.52 9.91
C ASP A 163 -14.62 -14.32 9.03
N VAL A 164 -13.65 -14.53 8.14
CA VAL A 164 -13.24 -13.49 7.18
C VAL A 164 -14.40 -13.10 6.27
N ASN A 165 -15.11 -14.05 5.70
CA ASN A 165 -16.27 -13.79 4.84
C ASN A 165 -17.38 -13.04 5.60
N GLN A 166 -17.65 -13.41 6.86
CA GLN A 166 -18.60 -12.66 7.70
C GLN A 166 -18.13 -11.20 7.93
N CYS A 167 -16.83 -11.00 8.14
CA CYS A 167 -16.29 -9.64 8.29
C CYS A 167 -16.39 -8.81 7.00
N ILE A 168 -16.21 -9.44 5.83
CA ILE A 168 -16.39 -8.78 4.53
C ILE A 168 -17.84 -8.28 4.39
N GLU A 169 -18.82 -9.15 4.59
CA GLU A 169 -20.25 -8.83 4.49
C GLU A 169 -20.67 -7.69 5.45
N VAL A 170 -20.29 -7.81 6.72
CA VAL A 170 -20.63 -6.80 7.74
C VAL A 170 -20.00 -5.45 7.40
N THR A 171 -18.74 -5.46 6.96
CA THR A 171 -18.02 -4.23 6.62
C THR A 171 -18.57 -3.60 5.35
N ALA A 172 -18.84 -4.38 4.33
CA ALA A 172 -19.40 -3.91 3.07
C ALA A 172 -20.76 -3.25 3.28
N LYS A 173 -21.65 -3.90 4.03
CA LYS A 173 -22.95 -3.32 4.40
C LYS A 173 -22.81 -2.03 5.19
N LYS A 174 -21.92 -1.98 6.17
CA LYS A 174 -21.70 -0.79 7.02
C LYS A 174 -21.12 0.39 6.26
N LYS A 175 -20.21 0.14 5.31
CA LYS A 175 -19.52 1.17 4.55
C LYS A 175 -20.15 1.43 3.17
N ASN A 176 -21.22 0.71 2.83
CA ASN A 176 -21.86 0.75 1.52
C ASN A 176 -20.89 0.42 0.37
N ILE A 177 -20.02 -0.58 0.57
CA ILE A 177 -19.12 -1.08 -0.46
C ILE A 177 -19.90 -2.05 -1.36
N ARG A 178 -19.81 -1.85 -2.66
CA ARG A 178 -20.39 -2.76 -3.65
C ARG A 178 -19.47 -3.96 -3.85
N LEU A 179 -19.87 -5.13 -3.42
CA LEU A 179 -19.15 -6.38 -3.65
C LEU A 179 -19.54 -7.02 -5.00
N PHE A 180 -18.67 -7.88 -5.54
CA PHE A 180 -19.05 -8.81 -6.61
C PHE A 180 -19.98 -9.90 -6.08
N ASP A 181 -20.72 -10.57 -6.97
CA ASP A 181 -21.58 -11.69 -6.59
C ASP A 181 -20.78 -12.90 -6.07
N ASP A 182 -19.56 -13.07 -6.56
CA ASP A 182 -18.58 -14.11 -6.20
C ASP A 182 -17.44 -13.62 -5.29
N HIS A 183 -17.70 -12.58 -4.48
CA HIS A 183 -16.73 -11.95 -3.60
C HIS A 183 -16.19 -12.82 -2.45
N ALA A 184 -16.83 -13.98 -2.19
CA ALA A 184 -16.43 -14.84 -1.09
C ALA A 184 -15.03 -15.42 -1.30
N VAL A 185 -14.15 -15.22 -0.32
CA VAL A 185 -12.79 -15.75 -0.36
C VAL A 185 -12.78 -17.23 0.05
N THR A 186 -11.87 -18.01 -0.53
CA THR A 186 -11.70 -19.44 -0.26
C THR A 186 -10.48 -19.74 0.61
N GLU A 187 -9.63 -18.73 0.83
CA GLU A 187 -8.41 -18.83 1.62
C GLU A 187 -8.29 -17.65 2.57
N LEU A 188 -7.49 -17.80 3.62
CA LEU A 188 -7.17 -16.69 4.51
C LEU A 188 -6.34 -15.64 3.78
N PRO A 189 -6.62 -14.34 3.97
CA PRO A 189 -5.83 -13.29 3.33
C PRO A 189 -4.38 -13.31 3.82
N THR A 190 -3.44 -13.21 2.89
CA THR A 190 -2.01 -13.08 3.19
C THR A 190 -1.59 -11.63 3.32
N ASN A 191 -2.40 -10.71 2.81
CA ASN A 191 -2.15 -9.27 2.80
C ASN A 191 -2.96 -8.60 3.92
N PHE A 192 -2.28 -8.13 4.96
CA PHE A 192 -2.92 -7.56 6.14
C PHE A 192 -2.02 -6.54 6.85
N TYR A 193 -2.61 -5.76 7.73
CA TYR A 193 -1.89 -4.89 8.67
C TYR A 193 -2.57 -4.85 10.04
N VAL A 194 -1.81 -4.42 11.05
CA VAL A 194 -2.34 -4.13 12.39
C VAL A 194 -2.46 -2.62 12.56
N GLY A 195 -3.68 -2.16 12.72
CA GLY A 195 -3.99 -0.76 12.95
C GLY A 195 -4.00 -0.37 14.43
N LYS A 196 -4.48 0.84 14.71
CA LYS A 196 -4.68 1.34 16.08
C LYS A 196 -5.61 0.39 16.87
N ASN A 197 -5.45 0.39 18.20
CA ASN A 197 -6.22 -0.45 19.10
C ASN A 197 -6.06 -1.96 18.82
N ARG A 198 -4.98 -2.35 18.14
CA ARG A 198 -4.65 -3.75 17.81
C ARG A 198 -5.68 -4.43 16.91
N VAL A 199 -6.43 -3.68 16.13
CA VAL A 199 -7.34 -4.24 15.13
C VAL A 199 -6.55 -4.70 13.92
N VAL A 200 -6.79 -5.93 13.48
CA VAL A 200 -6.19 -6.54 12.30
C VAL A 200 -7.09 -6.31 11.10
N TYR A 201 -6.52 -5.82 10.02
CA TYR A 201 -7.23 -5.53 8.78
C TYR A 201 -6.66 -6.34 7.63
N ALA A 202 -7.51 -7.09 6.94
CA ALA A 202 -7.18 -7.65 5.62
C ALA A 202 -7.22 -6.56 4.56
N ILE A 203 -6.34 -6.67 3.56
CA ILE A 203 -6.25 -5.76 2.42
C ILE A 203 -6.65 -6.54 1.16
N TYR A 204 -7.62 -6.03 0.43
CA TYR A 204 -8.06 -6.53 -0.87
C TYR A 204 -7.76 -5.50 -1.93
N GLN A 205 -7.12 -5.92 -3.04
CA GLN A 205 -6.81 -5.06 -4.16
C GLN A 205 -8.08 -4.71 -4.94
N PRO A 206 -8.05 -3.67 -5.79
CA PRO A 206 -9.10 -3.48 -6.78
C PRO A 206 -9.33 -4.77 -7.57
N TYR A 207 -10.58 -5.14 -7.74
CA TYR A 207 -11.07 -6.37 -8.37
C TYR A 207 -10.93 -7.69 -7.56
N ASP A 208 -10.35 -7.69 -6.35
CA ASP A 208 -10.30 -8.91 -5.55
C ASP A 208 -11.70 -9.33 -5.07
N ILE A 209 -12.45 -8.41 -4.46
CA ILE A 209 -13.79 -8.63 -3.89
C ILE A 209 -14.83 -7.59 -4.32
N ALA A 210 -14.36 -6.50 -4.95
CA ALA A 210 -15.19 -5.35 -5.31
C ALA A 210 -14.69 -4.72 -6.61
N PRO A 211 -15.55 -3.96 -7.33
CA PRO A 211 -15.15 -3.25 -8.54
C PRO A 211 -14.03 -2.23 -8.29
N TYR A 212 -13.30 -1.89 -9.34
CA TYR A 212 -12.24 -0.88 -9.32
C TYR A 212 -12.67 0.45 -8.66
N SER A 213 -13.92 0.85 -8.83
CA SER A 213 -14.46 2.08 -8.25
C SER A 213 -14.45 2.11 -6.72
N GLU A 214 -14.39 0.96 -6.05
CA GLU A 214 -14.27 0.85 -4.60
C GLU A 214 -12.80 1.02 -4.13
N GLY A 215 -11.83 0.98 -5.07
CA GLY A 215 -10.42 1.05 -4.79
C GLY A 215 -9.89 -0.13 -4.00
N VAL A 216 -8.86 0.09 -3.21
CA VAL A 216 -8.34 -0.91 -2.25
C VAL A 216 -9.27 -0.97 -1.05
N VAL A 217 -9.74 -2.17 -0.72
CA VAL A 217 -10.69 -2.39 0.38
C VAL A 217 -9.96 -2.94 1.61
N SER A 218 -10.20 -2.31 2.76
CA SER A 218 -9.65 -2.72 4.05
C SER A 218 -10.75 -3.21 4.99
N ILE A 219 -10.68 -4.49 5.40
CA ILE A 219 -11.67 -5.19 6.21
C ILE A 219 -11.09 -5.53 7.58
N ALA A 220 -11.73 -5.07 8.65
CA ALA A 220 -11.38 -5.48 10.01
C ALA A 220 -11.77 -6.96 10.22
N ILE A 221 -10.78 -7.83 10.49
CA ILE A 221 -10.96 -9.28 10.58
C ILE A 221 -10.68 -9.84 11.97
N GLY A 222 -10.22 -9.03 12.89
CA GLY A 222 -9.94 -9.46 14.26
C GLY A 222 -9.27 -8.36 15.10
N LYS A 223 -8.92 -8.75 16.31
CA LYS A 223 -8.19 -7.89 17.26
C LYS A 223 -7.26 -8.76 18.11
N ILE A 224 -6.05 -8.30 18.37
CA ILE A 224 -5.03 -8.94 19.20
C ILE A 224 -4.86 -8.23 20.56
#